data_aa2821e1b7eb2a8512fa81ffc2341b12
#
_entry.id   aa2821e1b7eb2a8512fa81ffc2341b12
#
_cell.length_a   1.000
_cell.length_b   1.000
_cell.length_c   1.000
_cell.angle_alpha   90.00
_cell.angle_beta   90.00
_cell.angle_gamma   90.00
#
_symmetry.space_group_name_H-M   'P 1'
#
loop_
_entity.id
_entity.type
_entity.pdbx_description
1 polymer ?
#
loop_
_entity_poly.entity_id
_entity_poly.type
_entity_poly.pdbx_seq_one_letter_code
_entity_poly.pdbx_strand_id
1 'polypeptide(L)'
;ANALLKMLEEPPANSIFFLVSHAPGRLLPTIRSRCRRLDFGTLDDDAMTSALAEALPDVPAVERAQLVPLAGGSVGRAMSFAELELEPLQAEALAIMRSGDPDNSRRSRLASSLALKAAAPRYAAFLELVPTLVAREATSSSGAQRERALKAYEQTRQTVALAPRLSLDPAATCFQLGTILASVAGSGRGG
;
A
#
# COMPACT_ATOMS: atom_id res chain seq x y z
N ALA A 1 11.76 26.87 8.31
CA ALA A 1 10.77 27.44 7.38
C ALA A 1 11.25 28.75 6.74
N ASN A 2 11.77 29.70 7.51
CA ASN A 2 12.16 31.03 6.98
C ASN A 2 13.33 30.99 5.97
N ALA A 3 14.32 30.12 6.16
CA ALA A 3 15.45 29.99 5.22
C ALA A 3 15.00 29.52 3.83
N LEU A 4 14.04 28.57 3.78
CA LEU A 4 13.48 28.08 2.52
C LEU A 4 12.70 29.18 1.79
N LEU A 5 11.92 29.97 2.50
CA LEU A 5 11.17 31.08 1.91
C LEU A 5 12.10 32.11 1.26
N LYS A 6 13.21 32.47 1.95
CA LYS A 6 14.20 33.38 1.37
C LYS A 6 14.85 32.83 0.11
N MET A 7 15.16 31.53 0.07
CA MET A 7 15.70 30.89 -1.12
C MET A 7 14.69 30.80 -2.29
N LEU A 8 13.39 30.73 -1.99
CA LEU A 8 12.34 30.74 -3.01
C LEU A 8 12.03 32.15 -3.51
N GLU A 9 12.25 33.18 -2.69
CA GLU A 9 12.08 34.60 -3.06
C GLU A 9 13.24 35.11 -3.91
N GLU A 10 14.45 34.73 -3.53
CA GLU A 10 15.69 35.16 -4.20
C GLU A 10 16.56 33.94 -4.51
N PRO A 11 16.17 33.13 -5.54
CA PRO A 11 16.91 31.93 -5.85
C PRO A 11 18.31 32.29 -6.39
N PRO A 12 19.37 31.54 -6.02
CA PRO A 12 20.68 31.70 -6.62
C PRO A 12 20.61 31.55 -8.14
N ALA A 13 21.48 32.27 -8.86
CA ALA A 13 21.53 32.20 -10.32
C ALA A 13 21.68 30.74 -10.80
N ASN A 14 20.93 30.36 -11.81
CA ASN A 14 20.93 29.01 -12.42
C ASN A 14 20.52 27.88 -11.47
N SER A 15 19.67 28.17 -10.44
CA SER A 15 19.15 27.16 -9.53
C SER A 15 17.69 26.83 -9.83
N ILE A 16 17.33 25.55 -9.70
CA ILE A 16 15.96 25.05 -9.76
C ILE A 16 15.68 24.31 -8.46
N PHE A 17 14.54 24.61 -7.82
CA PHE A 17 14.09 23.92 -6.61
C PHE A 17 12.90 23.01 -6.90
N PHE A 18 13.00 21.74 -6.51
CA PHE A 18 11.91 20.79 -6.55
C PHE A 18 11.42 20.54 -5.11
N LEU A 19 10.18 20.93 -4.81
CA LEU A 19 9.54 20.67 -3.55
C LEU A 19 8.56 19.50 -3.70
N VAL A 20 8.88 18.37 -3.13
CA VAL A 20 8.02 17.19 -3.14
C VAL A 20 7.06 17.26 -1.95
N SER A 21 5.76 17.13 -2.20
CA SER A 21 4.73 17.14 -1.15
C SER A 21 3.60 16.19 -1.49
N HIS A 22 3.26 15.29 -0.56
CA HIS A 22 2.07 14.42 -0.65
C HIS A 22 0.78 15.12 -0.21
N ALA A 23 0.88 16.32 0.36
CA ALA A 23 -0.26 17.09 0.84
C ALA A 23 -0.09 18.58 0.52
N PRO A 24 -0.15 18.98 -0.77
CA PRO A 24 0.13 20.37 -1.18
C PRO A 24 -0.81 21.39 -0.54
N GLY A 25 -2.04 20.98 -0.16
CA GLY A 25 -2.96 21.84 0.57
C GLY A 25 -2.52 22.22 1.99
N ARG A 26 -1.57 21.46 2.58
CA ARG A 26 -1.01 21.73 3.91
C ARG A 26 0.23 22.62 3.88
N LEU A 27 0.76 22.92 2.70
CA LEU A 27 1.87 23.85 2.54
C LEU A 27 1.41 25.28 2.82
N LEU A 28 2.32 26.08 3.39
CA LEU A 28 2.08 27.50 3.63
C LEU A 28 1.67 28.20 2.31
N PRO A 29 0.70 29.12 2.34
CA PRO A 29 0.30 29.90 1.18
C PRO A 29 1.46 30.61 0.50
N THR A 30 2.42 31.09 1.30
CA THR A 30 3.64 31.77 0.86
C THR A 30 4.58 30.87 0.03
N ILE A 31 4.63 29.57 0.31
CA ILE A 31 5.36 28.59 -0.52
C ILE A 31 4.58 28.31 -1.80
N ARG A 32 3.28 28.06 -1.68
CA ARG A 32 2.42 27.73 -2.81
C ARG A 32 2.38 28.84 -3.87
N SER A 33 2.41 30.10 -3.47
CA SER A 33 2.36 31.25 -4.39
C SER A 33 3.66 31.43 -5.20
N ARG A 34 4.78 30.84 -4.75
CA ARG A 34 6.10 30.96 -5.39
C ARG A 34 6.51 29.70 -6.16
N CYS A 35 5.71 28.64 -6.11
CA CYS A 35 5.99 27.38 -6.79
C CYS A 35 4.96 27.11 -7.88
N ARG A 36 5.44 26.63 -9.02
CA ARG A 36 4.57 26.04 -10.02
C ARG A 36 4.23 24.61 -9.60
N ARG A 37 2.94 24.31 -9.49
CA ARG A 37 2.48 22.97 -9.14
C ARG A 37 2.56 22.04 -10.35
N LEU A 38 3.12 20.86 -10.14
CA LEU A 38 3.11 19.75 -11.06
C LEU A 38 2.51 18.54 -10.33
N ASP A 39 1.37 18.06 -10.81
CA ASP A 39 0.71 16.89 -10.23
C ASP A 39 1.13 15.64 -10.99
N PHE A 40 1.57 14.61 -10.25
CA PHE A 40 1.86 13.29 -10.78
C PHE A 40 0.71 12.36 -10.36
N GLY A 41 0.00 11.83 -11.35
CA GLY A 41 -0.99 10.79 -11.13
C GLY A 41 -0.36 9.42 -10.94
N THR A 42 -1.18 8.43 -10.60
CA THR A 42 -0.77 7.02 -10.63
C THR A 42 -0.58 6.57 -12.08
N LEU A 43 0.43 5.74 -12.32
CA LEU A 43 0.66 5.12 -13.62
C LEU A 43 -0.40 4.05 -13.88
N ASP A 44 -0.81 3.91 -15.13
CA ASP A 44 -1.57 2.74 -15.60
C ASP A 44 -0.66 1.50 -15.72
N ASP A 45 -1.23 0.35 -16.02
CA ASP A 45 -0.50 -0.93 -16.04
C ASP A 45 0.57 -0.97 -17.16
N ASP A 46 0.32 -0.34 -18.29
CA ASP A 46 1.29 -0.29 -19.41
C ASP A 46 2.48 0.61 -19.08
N ALA A 47 2.21 1.80 -18.54
CA ALA A 47 3.25 2.70 -18.07
C ALA A 47 4.04 2.11 -16.89
N MET A 48 3.36 1.40 -15.97
CA MET A 48 4.02 0.67 -14.88
C MET A 48 4.94 -0.42 -15.41
N THR A 49 4.49 -1.21 -16.38
CA THR A 49 5.30 -2.27 -16.98
C THR A 49 6.58 -1.70 -17.60
N SER A 50 6.45 -0.61 -18.34
CA SER A 50 7.59 0.07 -18.96
C SER A 50 8.56 0.65 -17.92
N ALA A 51 8.02 1.35 -16.92
CA ALA A 51 8.82 1.95 -15.84
C ALA A 51 9.54 0.91 -14.98
N LEU A 52 8.90 -0.24 -14.70
CA LEU A 52 9.53 -1.33 -13.95
C LEU A 52 10.61 -2.05 -14.76
N ALA A 53 10.53 -2.09 -16.10
CA ALA A 53 11.60 -2.62 -16.93
C ALA A 53 12.89 -1.79 -16.81
N GLU A 54 12.76 -0.48 -16.66
CA GLU A 54 13.89 0.43 -16.44
C GLU A 54 14.39 0.43 -14.99
N ALA A 55 13.46 0.43 -14.02
CA ALA A 55 13.79 0.57 -12.60
C ALA A 55 14.34 -0.73 -11.97
N LEU A 56 13.94 -1.90 -12.50
CA LEU A 56 14.28 -3.23 -11.99
C LEU A 56 14.81 -4.13 -13.13
N PRO A 57 15.94 -3.76 -13.79
CA PRO A 57 16.45 -4.50 -14.95
C PRO A 57 16.84 -5.95 -14.59
N ASP A 58 17.32 -6.17 -13.36
CA ASP A 58 17.80 -7.48 -12.89
C ASP A 58 16.68 -8.41 -12.41
N VAL A 59 15.46 -7.89 -12.24
CA VAL A 59 14.29 -8.70 -11.82
C VAL A 59 13.66 -9.33 -13.06
N PRO A 60 13.36 -10.65 -13.08
CA PRO A 60 12.73 -11.32 -14.20
C PRO A 60 11.41 -10.66 -14.63
N ALA A 61 11.12 -10.63 -15.93
CA ALA A 61 9.91 -9.99 -16.46
C ALA A 61 8.61 -10.55 -15.85
N VAL A 62 8.58 -11.85 -15.55
CA VAL A 62 7.42 -12.51 -14.91
C VAL A 62 7.19 -11.95 -13.50
N GLU A 63 8.23 -11.77 -12.72
CA GLU A 63 8.15 -11.21 -11.37
C GLU A 63 7.74 -9.73 -11.42
N ARG A 64 8.33 -8.94 -12.33
CA ARG A 64 7.91 -7.54 -12.53
C ARG A 64 6.43 -7.42 -12.88
N ALA A 65 5.92 -8.31 -13.73
CA ALA A 65 4.50 -8.32 -14.10
C ALA A 65 3.57 -8.61 -12.90
N GLN A 66 4.03 -9.38 -11.91
CA GLN A 66 3.28 -9.62 -10.67
C GLN A 66 3.22 -8.38 -9.78
N LEU A 67 4.24 -7.51 -9.81
CA LEU A 67 4.29 -6.28 -9.03
C LEU A 67 3.33 -5.19 -9.55
N VAL A 68 3.10 -5.13 -10.85
CA VAL A 68 2.25 -4.09 -11.49
C VAL A 68 0.91 -3.94 -10.78
N PRO A 69 0.09 -4.99 -10.66
CA PRO A 69 -1.23 -4.86 -10.03
C PRO A 69 -1.18 -4.62 -8.51
N LEU A 70 -0.05 -4.85 -7.85
CA LEU A 70 0.11 -4.68 -6.41
C LEU A 70 0.58 -3.27 -6.05
N ALA A 71 1.35 -2.67 -6.93
CA ALA A 71 1.96 -1.37 -6.70
C ALA A 71 0.98 -0.19 -6.81
N GLY A 72 -0.23 -0.40 -7.39
CA GLY A 72 -1.24 0.64 -7.51
C GLY A 72 -0.75 1.89 -8.23
N GLY A 73 0.03 1.70 -9.32
CA GLY A 73 0.57 2.78 -10.13
C GLY A 73 1.77 3.52 -9.52
N SER A 74 2.47 2.91 -8.56
CA SER A 74 3.66 3.50 -7.90
C SER A 74 4.90 2.64 -8.11
N VAL A 75 5.87 3.12 -8.90
CA VAL A 75 7.15 2.43 -9.14
C VAL A 75 7.94 2.23 -7.84
N GLY A 76 8.00 3.24 -6.97
CA GLY A 76 8.70 3.13 -5.69
C GLY A 76 8.12 2.05 -4.79
N ARG A 77 6.79 1.88 -4.79
CA ARG A 77 6.13 0.78 -4.05
C ARG A 77 6.48 -0.58 -4.66
N ALA A 78 6.47 -0.71 -5.98
CA ALA A 78 6.87 -1.94 -6.64
C ALA A 78 8.31 -2.34 -6.33
N MET A 79 9.24 -1.37 -6.33
CA MET A 79 10.64 -1.61 -5.94
C MET A 79 10.75 -2.11 -4.50
N SER A 80 10.06 -1.47 -3.56
CA SER A 80 10.03 -1.92 -2.16
C SER A 80 9.44 -3.33 -2.02
N PHE A 81 8.44 -3.67 -2.81
CA PHE A 81 7.83 -5.01 -2.80
C PHE A 81 8.76 -6.08 -3.35
N ALA A 82 9.52 -5.76 -4.40
CA ALA A 82 10.53 -6.67 -4.96
C ALA A 82 11.63 -7.00 -3.94
N GLU A 83 12.14 -5.99 -3.21
CA GLU A 83 13.19 -6.18 -2.21
C GLU A 83 12.75 -7.01 -0.99
N LEU A 84 11.45 -6.98 -0.66
CA LEU A 84 10.93 -7.55 0.59
C LEU A 84 10.32 -8.95 0.43
N GLU A 85 10.33 -9.51 -0.77
CA GLU A 85 9.76 -10.84 -1.06
C GLU A 85 8.34 -11.00 -0.47
N LEU A 86 7.41 -10.12 -0.89
CA LEU A 86 6.06 -10.06 -0.31
C LEU A 86 5.11 -11.15 -0.82
N GLU A 87 5.51 -11.95 -1.80
CA GLU A 87 4.67 -12.99 -2.40
C GLU A 87 4.06 -13.95 -1.37
N PRO A 88 4.81 -14.46 -0.36
CA PRO A 88 4.22 -15.33 0.65
C PRO A 88 3.15 -14.62 1.49
N LEU A 89 3.34 -13.34 1.81
CA LEU A 89 2.36 -12.54 2.56
C LEU A 89 1.11 -12.28 1.72
N GLN A 90 1.29 -11.99 0.44
CA GLN A 90 0.19 -11.86 -0.51
C GLN A 90 -0.60 -13.16 -0.65
N ALA A 91 0.08 -14.27 -0.82
CA ALA A 91 -0.55 -15.60 -0.95
C ALA A 91 -1.39 -15.94 0.30
N GLU A 92 -0.86 -15.68 1.51
CA GLU A 92 -1.61 -15.89 2.74
C GLU A 92 -2.82 -14.94 2.86
N ALA A 93 -2.68 -13.66 2.53
CA ALA A 93 -3.79 -12.71 2.55
C ALA A 93 -4.91 -13.13 1.58
N LEU A 94 -4.56 -13.52 0.36
CA LEU A 94 -5.52 -14.02 -0.64
C LEU A 94 -6.18 -15.35 -0.19
N ALA A 95 -5.42 -16.24 0.43
CA ALA A 95 -5.97 -17.49 0.97
C ALA A 95 -6.99 -17.21 2.09
N ILE A 96 -6.70 -16.28 3.01
CA ILE A 96 -7.63 -15.84 4.05
C ILE A 96 -8.91 -15.25 3.42
N MET A 97 -8.78 -14.39 2.41
CA MET A 97 -9.94 -13.79 1.72
C MET A 97 -10.82 -14.84 1.03
N ARG A 98 -10.24 -15.93 0.53
CA ARG A 98 -10.99 -17.00 -0.16
C ARG A 98 -11.64 -18.00 0.81
N SER A 99 -10.90 -18.41 1.84
CA SER A 99 -11.32 -19.50 2.74
C SER A 99 -12.02 -19.03 4.02
N GLY A 100 -11.90 -17.75 4.38
CA GLY A 100 -12.42 -17.21 5.63
C GLY A 100 -11.62 -17.58 6.88
N ASP A 101 -10.63 -18.47 6.78
CA ASP A 101 -9.73 -18.90 7.88
C ASP A 101 -10.48 -19.25 9.19
N PRO A 102 -11.37 -20.27 9.19
CA PRO A 102 -12.29 -20.53 10.30
C PRO A 102 -11.58 -20.93 11.62
N ASP A 103 -10.42 -21.55 11.53
CA ASP A 103 -9.61 -21.97 12.68
C ASP A 103 -8.59 -20.91 13.15
N ASN A 104 -8.55 -19.76 12.50
CA ASN A 104 -7.62 -18.65 12.76
C ASN A 104 -6.12 -18.99 12.56
N SER A 105 -5.81 -20.14 11.96
CA SER A 105 -4.42 -20.61 11.85
C SER A 105 -3.57 -19.73 10.96
N ARG A 106 -4.11 -19.28 9.83
CA ARG A 106 -3.44 -18.39 8.88
C ARG A 106 -3.21 -16.99 9.44
N ARG A 107 -4.24 -16.42 10.07
CA ARG A 107 -4.15 -15.11 10.75
C ARG A 107 -3.10 -15.11 11.85
N SER A 108 -3.08 -16.15 12.67
CA SER A 108 -2.10 -16.29 13.76
C SER A 108 -0.68 -16.40 13.22
N ARG A 109 -0.47 -17.19 12.18
CA ARG A 109 0.84 -17.36 11.52
C ARG A 109 1.32 -16.06 10.89
N LEU A 110 0.43 -15.35 10.16
CA LEU A 110 0.70 -14.04 9.57
C LEU A 110 1.09 -13.02 10.65
N ALA A 111 0.31 -12.93 11.73
CA ALA A 111 0.57 -12.04 12.85
C ALA A 111 1.92 -12.33 13.50
N SER A 112 2.23 -13.60 13.78
CA SER A 112 3.50 -14.01 14.38
C SER A 112 4.70 -13.70 13.49
N SER A 113 4.58 -13.89 12.17
CA SER A 113 5.66 -13.64 11.21
C SER A 113 6.02 -12.16 11.08
N LEU A 114 5.07 -11.26 11.27
CA LEU A 114 5.23 -9.81 11.13
C LEU A 114 5.42 -9.07 12.46
N ALA A 115 5.30 -9.77 13.60
CA ALA A 115 5.49 -9.19 14.93
C ALA A 115 6.96 -8.90 15.27
N LEU A 116 7.89 -9.61 14.62
CA LEU A 116 9.31 -9.51 14.92
C LEU A 116 9.87 -8.15 14.50
N LYS A 117 10.75 -7.57 15.34
CA LYS A 117 11.41 -6.29 15.03
C LYS A 117 12.15 -6.32 13.67
N ALA A 118 12.76 -7.44 13.34
CA ALA A 118 13.44 -7.64 12.05
C ALA A 118 12.45 -7.62 10.86
N ALA A 119 11.16 -7.90 11.08
CA ALA A 119 10.13 -7.90 10.06
C ALA A 119 9.47 -6.51 9.87
N ALA A 120 9.92 -5.47 10.58
CA ALA A 120 9.31 -4.13 10.49
C ALA A 120 9.16 -3.59 9.05
N PRO A 121 10.13 -3.74 8.13
CA PRO A 121 9.95 -3.33 6.72
C PRO A 121 8.86 -4.13 6.02
N ARG A 122 8.79 -5.45 6.23
CA ARG A 122 7.75 -6.32 5.67
C ARG A 122 6.38 -6.01 6.25
N TYR A 123 6.30 -5.67 7.55
CA TYR A 123 5.07 -5.21 8.18
C TYR A 123 4.56 -3.91 7.54
N ALA A 124 5.45 -2.92 7.36
CA ALA A 124 5.09 -1.65 6.72
C ALA A 124 4.57 -1.89 5.28
N ALA A 125 5.26 -2.71 4.49
CA ALA A 125 4.84 -3.08 3.15
C ALA A 125 3.51 -3.87 3.14
N PHE A 126 3.29 -4.74 4.12
CA PHE A 126 2.02 -5.46 4.29
C PHE A 126 0.85 -4.51 4.55
N LEU A 127 1.04 -3.46 5.36
CA LEU A 127 0.01 -2.43 5.56
C LEU A 127 -0.37 -1.71 4.26
N GLU A 128 0.58 -1.53 3.34
CA GLU A 128 0.32 -0.95 2.02
C GLU A 128 -0.31 -1.94 1.03
N LEU A 129 0.07 -3.21 1.12
CA LEU A 129 -0.40 -4.28 0.24
C LEU A 129 -1.88 -4.63 0.47
N VAL A 130 -2.29 -4.77 1.73
CA VAL A 130 -3.62 -5.29 2.07
C VAL A 130 -4.77 -4.46 1.49
N PRO A 131 -4.80 -3.10 1.57
CA PRO A 131 -5.85 -2.32 0.93
C PRO A 131 -5.94 -2.53 -0.58
N THR A 132 -4.79 -2.70 -1.26
CA THR A 132 -4.73 -2.93 -2.71
C THR A 132 -5.36 -4.28 -3.07
N LEU A 133 -5.09 -5.34 -2.30
CA LEU A 133 -5.69 -6.67 -2.53
C LEU A 133 -7.21 -6.64 -2.36
N VAL A 134 -7.70 -5.99 -1.31
CA VAL A 134 -9.13 -5.88 -1.04
C VAL A 134 -9.84 -5.01 -2.08
N ALA A 135 -9.21 -3.92 -2.54
CA ALA A 135 -9.74 -3.09 -3.62
C ALA A 135 -9.91 -3.87 -4.93
N ARG A 136 -8.91 -4.69 -5.29
CA ARG A 136 -9.00 -5.58 -6.47
C ARG A 136 -10.13 -6.58 -6.34
N GLU A 137 -10.29 -7.21 -5.19
CA GLU A 137 -11.41 -8.11 -4.93
C GLU A 137 -12.75 -7.39 -5.09
N ALA A 138 -12.88 -6.17 -4.57
CA ALA A 138 -14.09 -5.37 -4.71
C ALA A 138 -14.42 -5.00 -6.17
N THR A 139 -13.39 -4.79 -7.01
CA THR A 139 -13.59 -4.48 -8.43
C THR A 139 -13.88 -5.70 -9.29
N SER A 140 -13.33 -6.88 -8.94
CA SER A 140 -13.50 -8.12 -9.71
C SER A 140 -14.73 -8.93 -9.29
N SER A 141 -15.33 -8.66 -8.13
CA SER A 141 -16.50 -9.37 -7.61
C SER A 141 -17.82 -8.62 -7.88
N SER A 142 -18.94 -9.29 -7.64
CA SER A 142 -20.30 -8.74 -7.83
C SER A 142 -21.22 -9.14 -6.66
N GLY A 143 -22.40 -8.51 -6.59
CA GLY A 143 -23.43 -8.83 -5.59
C GLY A 143 -22.91 -8.74 -4.15
N ALA A 144 -23.33 -9.66 -3.31
CA ALA A 144 -23.01 -9.70 -1.88
C ALA A 144 -21.50 -9.82 -1.59
N GLN A 145 -20.73 -10.44 -2.47
CA GLN A 145 -19.27 -10.53 -2.31
C GLN A 145 -18.62 -9.16 -2.48
N ARG A 146 -19.04 -8.40 -3.48
CA ARG A 146 -18.58 -7.03 -3.69
C ARG A 146 -18.91 -6.13 -2.50
N GLU A 147 -20.10 -6.23 -1.94
CA GLU A 147 -20.49 -5.46 -0.75
C GLU A 147 -19.59 -5.77 0.46
N ARG A 148 -19.30 -7.06 0.70
CA ARG A 148 -18.37 -7.46 1.75
C ARG A 148 -16.96 -6.94 1.50
N ALA A 149 -16.48 -7.01 0.26
CA ALA A 149 -15.16 -6.51 -0.10
C ALA A 149 -15.06 -4.98 0.04
N LEU A 150 -16.09 -4.22 -0.32
CA LEU A 150 -16.13 -2.76 -0.13
C LEU A 150 -16.10 -2.39 1.37
N LYS A 151 -16.88 -3.09 2.21
CA LYS A 151 -16.84 -2.90 3.66
C LYS A 151 -15.49 -3.24 4.25
N ALA A 152 -14.90 -4.36 3.83
CA ALA A 152 -13.55 -4.76 4.23
C ALA A 152 -12.50 -3.74 3.79
N TYR A 153 -12.62 -3.16 2.60
CA TYR A 153 -11.73 -2.11 2.11
C TYR A 153 -11.74 -0.87 3.02
N GLU A 154 -12.92 -0.40 3.40
CA GLU A 154 -13.05 0.75 4.29
C GLU A 154 -12.42 0.47 5.66
N GLN A 155 -12.72 -0.68 6.27
CA GLN A 155 -12.14 -1.10 7.55
C GLN A 155 -10.63 -1.24 7.48
N THR A 156 -10.12 -1.83 6.40
CA THR A 156 -8.68 -1.99 6.16
C THR A 156 -8.00 -0.63 6.08
N ARG A 157 -8.54 0.33 5.30
CA ARG A 157 -8.00 1.67 5.20
C ARG A 157 -7.93 2.40 6.54
N GLN A 158 -8.97 2.27 7.36
CA GLN A 158 -8.98 2.86 8.71
C GLN A 158 -7.89 2.24 9.59
N THR A 159 -7.78 0.91 9.61
CA THR A 159 -6.77 0.20 10.41
C THR A 159 -5.36 0.58 10.00
N VAL A 160 -5.03 0.55 8.72
CA VAL A 160 -3.68 0.88 8.24
C VAL A 160 -3.31 2.36 8.43
N ALA A 161 -4.27 3.27 8.39
CA ALA A 161 -4.02 4.68 8.67
C ALA A 161 -3.75 4.96 10.15
N LEU A 162 -4.36 4.20 11.06
CA LEU A 162 -4.21 4.36 12.51
C LEU A 162 -2.97 3.63 13.05
N ALA A 163 -2.62 2.48 12.50
CA ALA A 163 -1.55 1.63 13.01
C ALA A 163 -0.21 2.38 13.24
N PRO A 164 0.36 3.09 12.26
CA PRO A 164 1.61 3.82 12.48
C PRO A 164 1.43 5.07 13.35
N ARG A 165 0.26 5.72 13.29
CA ARG A 165 -0.01 6.96 14.05
C ARG A 165 -0.15 6.72 15.54
N LEU A 166 -0.69 5.59 15.93
CA LEU A 166 -0.93 5.20 17.32
C LEU A 166 0.10 4.17 17.81
N SER A 167 1.10 3.83 16.98
CA SER A 167 2.11 2.82 17.30
C SER A 167 1.48 1.51 17.78
N LEU A 168 0.44 1.05 17.06
CA LEU A 168 -0.27 -0.17 17.42
C LEU A 168 0.66 -1.39 17.36
N ASP A 169 0.38 -2.38 18.19
CA ASP A 169 1.13 -3.64 18.18
C ASP A 169 1.02 -4.35 16.82
N PRO A 170 2.13 -4.70 16.18
CA PRO A 170 2.13 -5.31 14.85
C PRO A 170 1.38 -6.64 14.78
N ALA A 171 1.51 -7.51 15.82
CA ALA A 171 0.83 -8.80 15.83
C ALA A 171 -0.70 -8.60 15.91
N ALA A 172 -1.17 -7.76 16.83
CA ALA A 172 -2.58 -7.46 16.97
C ALA A 172 -3.16 -6.80 15.69
N THR A 173 -2.41 -5.88 15.08
CA THR A 173 -2.81 -5.22 13.83
C THR A 173 -2.91 -6.22 12.67
N CYS A 174 -1.92 -7.10 12.49
CA CYS A 174 -1.94 -8.13 11.45
C CYS A 174 -3.09 -9.12 11.66
N PHE A 175 -3.34 -9.54 12.90
CA PHE A 175 -4.45 -10.42 13.22
C PHE A 175 -5.81 -9.75 12.92
N GLN A 176 -5.96 -8.47 13.27
CA GLN A 176 -7.15 -7.67 12.95
C GLN A 176 -7.34 -7.54 11.44
N LEU A 177 -6.29 -7.21 10.69
CA LEU A 177 -6.35 -7.15 9.22
C LEU A 177 -6.73 -8.51 8.63
N GLY A 178 -6.16 -9.59 9.14
CA GLY A 178 -6.54 -10.95 8.74
C GLY A 178 -8.02 -11.26 9.03
N THR A 179 -8.58 -10.74 10.12
CA THR A 179 -10.01 -10.88 10.44
C THR A 179 -10.89 -10.10 9.45
N ILE A 180 -10.46 -8.91 9.06
CA ILE A 180 -11.14 -8.11 8.02
C ILE A 180 -11.10 -8.86 6.68
N LEU A 181 -9.93 -9.39 6.30
CA LEU A 181 -9.77 -10.19 5.08
C LEU A 181 -10.69 -11.41 5.07
N ALA A 182 -10.76 -12.14 6.19
CA ALA A 182 -11.62 -13.32 6.32
C ALA A 182 -13.11 -13.00 6.14
N SER A 183 -13.54 -11.79 6.48
CA SER A 183 -14.93 -11.36 6.31
C SER A 183 -15.38 -11.27 4.83
N VAL A 184 -14.43 -11.18 3.90
CA VAL A 184 -14.71 -11.12 2.45
C VAL A 184 -15.26 -12.45 1.93
N ALA A 185 -14.75 -13.58 2.43
CA ALA A 185 -15.22 -14.92 2.04
C ALA A 185 -16.73 -15.12 2.29
N GLY A 186 -17.27 -14.43 3.29
CA GLY A 186 -18.61 -14.69 3.79
C GLY A 186 -18.64 -15.90 4.73
N SER A 187 -19.59 -15.92 5.64
CA SER A 187 -19.83 -17.10 6.45
C SER A 187 -20.33 -18.20 5.52
N GLY A 188 -19.51 -19.18 5.20
CA GLY A 188 -19.99 -20.45 4.68
C GLY A 188 -20.95 -20.99 5.74
N ARG A 189 -22.25 -20.85 5.53
CA ARG A 189 -23.23 -21.68 6.24
C ARG A 189 -22.91 -23.10 5.79
N GLY A 190 -22.27 -23.85 6.68
CA GLY A 190 -22.27 -25.28 6.58
C GLY A 190 -23.73 -25.71 6.50
N GLY A 191 -24.11 -26.31 5.41
CA GLY A 191 -25.29 -27.12 5.30
C GLY A 191 -25.03 -28.48 5.92
#